data_873a2b84fe484487d5dcfcba770d5a75
#
_entry.id   873a2b84fe484487d5dcfcba770d5a75
#
_cell.length_a   1.000
_cell.length_b   1.000
_cell.length_c   1.000
_cell.angle_alpha   90.00
_cell.angle_beta   90.00
_cell.angle_gamma   90.00
#
_symmetry.space_group_name_H-M   'P 1'
#
loop_
_entity.id
_entity.type
_entity.pdbx_description
1 polymer ?
#
loop_
_entity_poly.entity_id
_entity_poly.type
_entity_poly.pdbx_seq_one_letter_code
_entity_poly.pdbx_strand_id
1 'polypeptide(L)'
;MPYGKARLPLMAHTTLLEQKFRDPFVTAKGETRGSVDWRGLKTLWLNTGTLCNIECRNCYIKSSPKNDDLVYLTLEDVTPFLDEIDALGEGAKEIGITGGEPFMCPDILKIMEAVLARGHSLLVLTNAMRPMMRARIREGLLALNAQYGDRIVMRVSMDHHSRPLHDAERGQGSFDIACEGMTWLAESGFSAAIAGRQDLAESEAAARHGYGELIARLGLNIDPADPKTLVLFPEMLEGDSPPEITTACWGILDVDPADMMCASQRMLVRRKGAGRATVTACTLLAYAPEFELGDTLAAATEDPVQLNHPWCATFCVLGGASCSA
;
A
#
# COMPACT_ATOMS: atom_id res chain seq x y z
N MET A 1 -5.90 -50.43 6.09
CA MET A 1 -7.10 -49.70 6.47
C MET A 1 -7.01 -48.30 5.87
N PRO A 2 -7.88 -47.90 4.94
CA PRO A 2 -7.81 -46.55 4.36
C PRO A 2 -8.49 -45.55 5.29
N TYR A 3 -7.81 -44.46 5.60
CA TYR A 3 -8.35 -43.31 6.31
C TYR A 3 -9.44 -42.66 5.45
N GLY A 4 -10.68 -42.87 5.80
CA GLY A 4 -11.81 -42.17 5.24
C GLY A 4 -11.77 -40.68 5.63
N LYS A 5 -11.48 -39.80 4.69
CA LYS A 5 -11.71 -38.37 4.84
C LYS A 5 -13.22 -38.15 4.92
N ALA A 6 -13.73 -37.85 6.10
CA ALA A 6 -15.11 -37.41 6.27
C ALA A 6 -15.28 -36.10 5.49
N ARG A 7 -15.99 -36.13 4.37
CA ARG A 7 -16.44 -34.90 3.69
C ARG A 7 -17.58 -34.31 4.54
N LEU A 8 -17.36 -33.13 5.09
CA LEU A 8 -18.43 -32.33 5.67
C LEU A 8 -19.55 -32.12 4.62
N PRO A 9 -20.82 -32.14 5.03
CA PRO A 9 -21.92 -31.90 4.10
C PRO A 9 -21.81 -30.50 3.48
N LEU A 10 -22.15 -30.36 2.20
CA LEU A 10 -22.01 -29.15 1.38
C LEU A 10 -22.63 -27.91 2.05
N MET A 11 -23.76 -28.05 2.73
CA MET A 11 -24.44 -26.98 3.48
C MET A 11 -23.62 -26.45 4.68
N ALA A 12 -22.93 -27.31 5.40
CA ALA A 12 -22.10 -26.90 6.53
C ALA A 12 -20.85 -26.12 6.04
N HIS A 13 -20.36 -26.44 4.86
CA HIS A 13 -19.21 -25.75 4.25
C HIS A 13 -19.61 -24.33 3.79
N THR A 14 -20.79 -24.15 3.18
CA THR A 14 -21.31 -22.84 2.75
C THR A 14 -21.51 -21.92 3.96
N THR A 15 -22.11 -22.40 5.03
CA THR A 15 -22.36 -21.62 6.25
C THR A 15 -21.03 -21.18 6.94
N LEU A 16 -20.00 -22.04 6.93
CA LEU A 16 -18.68 -21.69 7.47
C LEU A 16 -17.98 -20.61 6.63
N LEU A 17 -18.07 -20.66 5.32
CA LEU A 17 -17.51 -19.64 4.43
C LEU A 17 -18.16 -18.27 4.64
N GLU A 18 -19.49 -18.24 4.84
CA GLU A 18 -20.25 -17.03 5.12
C GLU A 18 -19.93 -16.40 6.50
N GLN A 19 -19.37 -17.17 7.44
CA GLN A 19 -19.02 -16.73 8.80
C GLN A 19 -17.57 -16.28 8.93
N LYS A 20 -16.72 -16.55 7.94
CA LYS A 20 -15.31 -16.14 7.98
C LYS A 20 -15.16 -14.62 8.13
N PHE A 21 -14.16 -14.23 8.89
CA PHE A 21 -13.73 -12.84 9.09
C PHE A 21 -14.75 -11.91 9.73
N ARG A 22 -15.89 -12.39 10.22
CA ARG A 22 -16.93 -11.55 10.82
C ARG A 22 -16.64 -11.18 12.27
N ASP A 23 -16.23 -12.15 13.08
CA ASP A 23 -15.89 -11.89 14.47
C ASP A 23 -14.41 -11.45 14.57
N PRO A 24 -14.10 -10.35 15.25
CA PRO A 24 -12.72 -9.87 15.35
C PRO A 24 -11.83 -10.76 16.23
N PHE A 25 -12.39 -11.58 17.14
CA PHE A 25 -11.62 -12.33 18.12
C PHE A 25 -11.63 -13.84 17.87
N VAL A 26 -12.63 -14.35 17.15
CA VAL A 26 -12.83 -15.78 16.94
C VAL A 26 -13.00 -16.08 15.45
N THR A 27 -12.38 -17.14 14.96
CA THR A 27 -12.56 -17.61 13.58
C THR A 27 -13.89 -18.32 13.41
N ALA A 28 -14.35 -18.55 12.19
CA ALA A 28 -15.56 -19.33 11.90
C ALA A 28 -15.50 -20.76 12.44
N LYS A 29 -14.32 -21.27 12.79
CA LYS A 29 -14.13 -22.58 13.42
C LYS A 29 -14.10 -22.54 14.95
N GLY A 30 -14.25 -21.37 15.55
CA GLY A 30 -14.18 -21.19 17.02
C GLY A 30 -12.75 -21.10 17.57
N GLU A 31 -11.73 -20.90 16.74
CA GLU A 31 -10.34 -20.76 17.16
C GLU A 31 -10.03 -19.29 17.48
N THR A 32 -9.08 -19.02 18.37
CA THR A 32 -8.63 -17.66 18.68
C THR A 32 -7.99 -17.03 17.44
N ARG A 33 -8.51 -15.88 17.01
CA ARG A 33 -7.99 -15.13 15.88
C ARG A 33 -6.60 -14.56 16.16
N GLY A 34 -5.77 -14.50 15.14
CA GLY A 34 -4.49 -13.81 15.21
C GLY A 34 -4.69 -12.30 15.29
N SER A 35 -3.87 -11.66 16.10
CA SER A 35 -3.80 -10.21 16.25
C SER A 35 -2.36 -9.74 16.20
N VAL A 36 -2.16 -8.44 15.98
CA VAL A 36 -0.84 -7.83 15.84
C VAL A 36 -0.73 -6.66 16.81
N ASP A 37 0.19 -6.77 17.76
CA ASP A 37 0.52 -5.71 18.71
C ASP A 37 1.29 -4.59 18.03
N TRP A 38 1.09 -3.36 18.50
CA TRP A 38 1.88 -2.21 18.08
C TRP A 38 3.34 -2.32 18.55
N ARG A 39 4.30 -1.99 17.67
CA ARG A 39 5.75 -2.08 17.92
C ARG A 39 6.50 -0.76 17.71
N GLY A 40 5.76 0.35 17.56
CA GLY A 40 6.32 1.66 17.27
C GLY A 40 6.20 2.06 15.80
N LEU A 41 6.11 3.36 15.54
CA LEU A 41 5.89 3.90 14.20
C LEU A 41 7.17 3.80 13.35
N LYS A 42 7.09 3.08 12.23
CA LYS A 42 8.09 3.13 11.15
C LYS A 42 7.61 3.99 9.99
N THR A 43 6.38 3.75 9.53
CA THR A 43 5.80 4.46 8.37
C THR A 43 4.40 4.99 8.69
N LEU A 44 4.19 6.30 8.50
CA LEU A 44 2.85 6.87 8.41
C LEU A 44 2.49 7.06 6.93
N TRP A 45 1.43 6.40 6.49
CA TRP A 45 0.89 6.55 5.14
C TRP A 45 -0.12 7.71 5.09
N LEU A 46 -0.03 8.53 4.06
CA LEU A 46 -0.98 9.60 3.75
C LEU A 46 -1.76 9.17 2.50
N ASN A 47 -3.04 8.84 2.66
CA ASN A 47 -3.92 8.61 1.52
C ASN A 47 -4.47 9.96 1.03
N THR A 48 -3.94 10.43 -0.09
CA THR A 48 -4.26 11.73 -0.65
C THR A 48 -5.64 11.82 -1.31
N GLY A 49 -6.53 10.84 -1.07
CA GLY A 49 -7.86 10.74 -1.65
C GLY A 49 -7.95 9.65 -2.72
N THR A 50 -9.17 9.30 -3.13
CA THR A 50 -9.42 8.20 -4.08
C THR A 50 -9.61 8.63 -5.53
N LEU A 51 -9.62 9.93 -5.81
CA LEU A 51 -9.61 10.41 -7.19
C LEU A 51 -8.30 10.04 -7.90
N CYS A 52 -8.43 9.43 -9.08
CA CYS A 52 -7.32 9.01 -9.93
C CYS A 52 -7.60 9.38 -11.40
N ASN A 53 -6.56 9.56 -12.19
CA ASN A 53 -6.70 9.81 -13.64
C ASN A 53 -6.98 8.56 -14.45
N ILE A 54 -6.89 7.37 -13.84
CA ILE A 54 -7.20 6.06 -14.43
C ILE A 54 -8.07 5.24 -13.48
N GLU A 55 -8.64 4.15 -13.99
CA GLU A 55 -9.41 3.18 -13.24
C GLU A 55 -8.81 1.79 -13.52
N CYS A 56 -7.96 1.33 -12.58
CA CYS A 56 -7.29 0.04 -12.70
C CYS A 56 -8.24 -1.09 -12.35
N ARG A 57 -8.17 -2.21 -13.07
CA ARG A 57 -9.03 -3.38 -12.86
C ARG A 57 -8.98 -3.92 -11.43
N ASN A 58 -7.78 -4.04 -10.87
CA ASN A 58 -7.53 -4.61 -9.54
C ASN A 58 -7.02 -3.53 -8.56
N CYS A 59 -7.65 -2.35 -8.53
CA CYS A 59 -7.28 -1.30 -7.59
C CYS A 59 -7.80 -1.60 -6.18
N TYR A 60 -6.90 -1.78 -5.21
CA TYR A 60 -7.27 -2.13 -3.83
C TYR A 60 -8.17 -1.11 -3.14
N ILE A 61 -8.01 0.17 -3.47
CA ILE A 61 -8.83 1.25 -2.92
C ILE A 61 -9.87 1.77 -3.92
N LYS A 62 -10.14 1.01 -5.00
CA LYS A 62 -11.18 1.31 -6.01
C LYS A 62 -11.08 2.74 -6.56
N SER A 63 -9.87 3.27 -6.67
CA SER A 63 -9.63 4.62 -7.18
C SER A 63 -10.06 4.74 -8.64
N SER A 64 -10.68 5.85 -8.96
CA SER A 64 -11.14 6.15 -10.32
C SER A 64 -11.30 7.66 -10.53
N PRO A 65 -11.57 8.14 -11.76
CA PRO A 65 -11.88 9.55 -12.00
C PRO A 65 -13.15 10.06 -11.32
N LYS A 66 -13.95 9.17 -10.74
CA LYS A 66 -15.26 9.49 -10.14
C LYS A 66 -15.35 9.14 -8.66
N ASN A 67 -14.46 8.29 -8.15
CA ASN A 67 -14.49 7.89 -6.75
C ASN A 67 -13.86 8.99 -5.88
N ASP A 68 -14.68 9.65 -5.07
CA ASP A 68 -14.28 10.67 -4.10
C ASP A 68 -14.70 10.32 -2.67
N ASP A 69 -14.84 9.04 -2.35
CA ASP A 69 -15.21 8.54 -1.02
C ASP A 69 -14.18 8.95 0.04
N LEU A 70 -12.89 8.95 -0.35
CA LEU A 70 -11.83 9.62 0.39
C LEU A 70 -11.46 10.89 -0.37
N VAL A 71 -11.60 12.03 0.30
CA VAL A 71 -11.29 13.34 -0.29
C VAL A 71 -9.81 13.66 -0.16
N TYR A 72 -9.34 14.65 -0.93
CA TYR A 72 -7.95 15.10 -0.84
C TYR A 72 -7.60 15.55 0.58
N LEU A 73 -6.46 15.06 1.08
CA LEU A 73 -5.83 15.61 2.27
C LEU A 73 -5.31 17.02 2.00
N THR A 74 -5.50 17.91 2.96
CA THR A 74 -4.87 19.23 2.98
C THR A 74 -3.63 19.22 3.88
N LEU A 75 -2.80 20.23 3.79
CA LEU A 75 -1.69 20.39 4.71
C LEU A 75 -2.18 20.51 6.18
N GLU A 76 -3.34 21.16 6.38
CA GLU A 76 -3.98 21.29 7.70
C GLU A 76 -4.41 19.94 8.28
N ASP A 77 -4.86 18.99 7.44
CA ASP A 77 -5.19 17.63 7.87
C ASP A 77 -3.96 16.84 8.33
N VAL A 78 -2.82 17.08 7.70
CA VAL A 78 -1.59 16.29 7.92
C VAL A 78 -0.75 16.85 9.06
N THR A 79 -0.72 18.17 9.22
CA THR A 79 0.14 18.86 10.19
C THR A 79 0.02 18.33 11.62
N PRO A 80 -1.18 18.10 12.20
CA PRO A 80 -1.29 17.59 13.57
C PRO A 80 -0.61 16.24 13.78
N PHE A 81 -0.66 15.36 12.80
CA PHE A 81 -0.04 14.02 12.87
C PHE A 81 1.48 14.10 12.73
N LEU A 82 2.01 15.03 11.93
CA LEU A 82 3.44 15.28 11.89
C LEU A 82 3.93 15.85 13.23
N ASP A 83 3.15 16.72 13.87
CA ASP A 83 3.46 17.26 15.21
C ASP A 83 3.46 16.15 16.27
N GLU A 84 2.53 15.18 16.19
CA GLU A 84 2.53 14.00 17.06
C GLU A 84 3.78 13.14 16.83
N ILE A 85 4.22 12.93 15.58
CA ILE A 85 5.45 12.18 15.27
C ILE A 85 6.67 12.88 15.83
N ASP A 86 6.77 14.20 15.65
CA ASP A 86 7.88 14.99 16.20
C ASP A 86 7.92 14.92 17.73
N ALA A 87 6.75 14.92 18.39
CA ALA A 87 6.63 14.82 19.85
C ALA A 87 7.05 13.44 20.40
N LEU A 88 7.03 12.36 19.60
CA LEU A 88 7.55 11.06 20.02
C LEU A 88 9.08 11.11 20.28
N GLY A 89 9.81 12.01 19.63
CA GLY A 89 11.25 12.14 19.80
C GLY A 89 12.09 10.96 19.35
N GLU A 90 11.52 10.06 18.55
CA GLU A 90 12.15 8.81 18.09
C GLU A 90 12.95 8.97 16.79
N GLY A 91 13.23 10.19 16.36
CA GLY A 91 13.98 10.51 15.16
C GLY A 91 13.13 10.48 13.87
N ALA A 92 13.82 10.54 12.74
CA ALA A 92 13.18 10.59 11.43
C ALA A 92 12.36 9.33 11.13
N LYS A 93 11.18 9.53 10.52
CA LYS A 93 10.29 8.47 10.09
C LYS A 93 10.14 8.47 8.56
N GLU A 94 9.67 7.36 8.00
CA GLU A 94 9.21 7.32 6.63
C GLU A 94 7.76 7.79 6.57
N ILE A 95 7.47 8.72 5.68
CA ILE A 95 6.11 9.12 5.34
C ILE A 95 5.78 8.58 3.95
N GLY A 96 4.89 7.62 3.90
CA GLY A 96 4.37 7.06 2.66
C GLY A 96 3.26 7.93 2.10
N ILE A 97 3.28 8.23 0.82
CA ILE A 97 2.20 8.95 0.13
C ILE A 97 1.56 8.01 -0.87
N THR A 98 0.25 7.82 -0.73
CA THR A 98 -0.57 6.98 -1.59
C THR A 98 -1.93 7.64 -1.86
N GLY A 99 -2.86 6.90 -2.43
CA GLY A 99 -4.19 7.37 -2.77
C GLY A 99 -4.61 6.87 -4.14
N GLY A 100 -5.44 7.63 -4.86
CA GLY A 100 -5.68 7.38 -6.28
C GLY A 100 -4.43 7.72 -7.08
N GLU A 101 -4.27 9.00 -7.40
CA GLU A 101 -2.99 9.51 -7.90
C GLU A 101 -2.58 10.73 -7.05
N PRO A 102 -1.51 10.62 -6.25
CA PRO A 102 -1.11 11.68 -5.33
C PRO A 102 -0.89 13.03 -5.98
N PHE A 103 -0.38 13.07 -7.21
CA PHE A 103 -0.16 14.32 -7.92
C PHE A 103 -1.43 14.99 -8.45
N MET A 104 -2.60 14.41 -8.20
CA MET A 104 -3.88 15.09 -8.37
C MET A 104 -4.28 15.90 -7.13
N CYS A 105 -3.74 15.60 -5.96
CA CYS A 105 -3.99 16.34 -4.73
C CYS A 105 -3.44 17.78 -4.85
N PRO A 106 -4.27 18.83 -4.61
CA PRO A 106 -3.84 20.21 -4.76
C PRO A 106 -2.67 20.61 -3.85
N ASP A 107 -2.64 20.07 -2.63
CA ASP A 107 -1.64 20.41 -1.61
C ASP A 107 -0.42 19.46 -1.61
N ILE A 108 -0.32 18.55 -2.56
CA ILE A 108 0.72 17.51 -2.56
C ILE A 108 2.14 18.06 -2.35
N LEU A 109 2.54 19.10 -3.06
CA LEU A 109 3.88 19.68 -2.94
C LEU A 109 4.11 20.34 -1.57
N LYS A 110 3.08 20.98 -0.99
CA LYS A 110 3.16 21.57 0.36
C LYS A 110 3.29 20.48 1.43
N ILE A 111 2.56 19.37 1.26
CA ILE A 111 2.63 18.21 2.17
C ILE A 111 4.03 17.59 2.10
N MET A 112 4.54 17.34 0.89
CA MET A 112 5.90 16.81 0.69
C MET A 112 6.97 17.71 1.33
N GLU A 113 6.88 19.01 1.10
CA GLU A 113 7.82 19.98 1.70
C GLU A 113 7.74 19.99 3.24
N ALA A 114 6.53 19.99 3.82
CA ALA A 114 6.34 19.98 5.27
C ALA A 114 6.93 18.73 5.94
N VAL A 115 6.81 17.57 5.30
CA VAL A 115 7.41 16.30 5.73
C VAL A 115 8.94 16.39 5.70
N LEU A 116 9.49 16.79 4.56
CA LEU A 116 10.94 16.85 4.35
C LEU A 116 11.64 17.90 5.21
N ALA A 117 10.99 19.06 5.44
CA ALA A 117 11.50 20.13 6.29
C ALA A 117 11.64 19.69 7.75
N ARG A 118 10.80 18.73 8.23
CA ARG A 118 10.90 18.12 9.56
C ARG A 118 11.97 17.03 9.69
N GLY A 119 12.68 16.71 8.60
CA GLY A 119 13.73 15.70 8.61
C GLY A 119 13.27 14.28 8.28
N HIS A 120 11.98 14.06 7.98
CA HIS A 120 11.44 12.78 7.57
C HIS A 120 11.81 12.46 6.12
N SER A 121 11.65 11.17 5.73
CA SER A 121 11.79 10.72 4.34
C SER A 121 10.42 10.49 3.70
N LEU A 122 10.39 10.49 2.38
CA LEU A 122 9.20 10.27 1.57
C LEU A 122 9.32 9.00 0.72
N LEU A 123 8.28 8.18 0.76
CA LEU A 123 8.01 7.12 -0.20
C LEU A 123 6.72 7.46 -0.94
N VAL A 124 6.81 7.90 -2.20
CA VAL A 124 5.65 8.35 -2.98
C VAL A 124 5.25 7.30 -4.00
N LEU A 125 4.05 6.74 -3.83
CA LEU A 125 3.45 5.81 -4.79
C LEU A 125 2.73 6.59 -5.88
N THR A 126 3.07 6.39 -7.15
CA THR A 126 2.46 7.09 -8.28
C THR A 126 2.34 6.17 -9.49
N ASN A 127 1.39 6.46 -10.36
CA ASN A 127 1.34 5.83 -11.68
C ASN A 127 2.29 6.47 -12.70
N ALA A 128 3.03 7.52 -12.31
CA ALA A 128 4.00 8.28 -13.10
C ALA A 128 3.45 8.84 -14.41
N MET A 129 2.13 9.06 -14.51
CA MET A 129 1.48 9.51 -15.74
C MET A 129 1.27 11.03 -15.75
N ARG A 130 0.32 11.49 -16.57
CA ARG A 130 0.04 12.93 -16.82
C ARG A 130 -0.08 13.82 -15.58
N PRO A 131 -0.69 13.42 -14.44
CA PRO A 131 -0.75 14.29 -13.26
C PRO A 131 0.64 14.69 -12.74
N MET A 132 1.57 13.72 -12.65
CA MET A 132 2.96 13.99 -12.26
C MET A 132 3.69 14.87 -13.29
N MET A 133 3.41 14.69 -14.57
CA MET A 133 4.09 15.37 -15.67
C MET A 133 3.59 16.80 -15.94
N ARG A 134 2.62 17.33 -15.19
CA ARG A 134 2.20 18.73 -15.29
C ARG A 134 3.34 19.67 -14.88
N ALA A 135 3.53 20.80 -15.61
CA ALA A 135 4.63 21.74 -15.40
C ALA A 135 4.81 22.13 -13.92
N ARG A 136 3.75 22.57 -13.24
CA ARG A 136 3.79 22.93 -11.80
C ARG A 136 4.32 21.80 -10.92
N ILE A 137 3.91 20.55 -11.20
CA ILE A 137 4.32 19.39 -10.39
C ILE A 137 5.78 19.06 -10.67
N ARG A 138 6.19 19.00 -11.93
CA ARG A 138 7.58 18.76 -12.30
C ARG A 138 8.54 19.79 -11.71
N GLU A 139 8.21 21.07 -11.83
CA GLU A 139 9.01 22.15 -11.25
C GLU A 139 9.14 22.04 -9.73
N GLY A 140 8.02 21.75 -9.03
CA GLY A 140 8.01 21.54 -7.59
C GLY A 140 8.81 20.30 -7.16
N LEU A 141 8.67 19.19 -7.89
CA LEU A 141 9.43 17.97 -7.64
C LEU A 141 10.94 18.19 -7.84
N LEU A 142 11.34 18.88 -8.90
CA LEU A 142 12.76 19.22 -9.13
C LEU A 142 13.33 20.09 -8.01
N ALA A 143 12.56 21.07 -7.54
CA ALA A 143 12.98 21.93 -6.42
C ALA A 143 13.15 21.10 -5.12
N LEU A 144 12.20 20.23 -4.80
CA LEU A 144 12.29 19.33 -3.65
C LEU A 144 13.46 18.35 -3.78
N ASN A 145 13.67 17.76 -4.95
CA ASN A 145 14.78 16.84 -5.18
C ASN A 145 16.14 17.52 -5.06
N ALA A 146 16.28 18.75 -5.56
CA ALA A 146 17.51 19.53 -5.43
C ALA A 146 17.85 19.83 -3.97
N GLN A 147 16.86 20.03 -3.09
CA GLN A 147 17.06 20.37 -1.69
C GLN A 147 17.17 19.16 -0.78
N TYR A 148 16.43 18.07 -1.05
CA TYR A 148 16.24 16.96 -0.13
C TYR A 148 16.71 15.60 -0.69
N GLY A 149 16.95 15.51 -2.00
CA GLY A 149 17.58 14.40 -2.72
C GLY A 149 17.23 12.99 -2.21
N ASP A 150 18.17 12.38 -1.50
CA ASP A 150 18.10 10.98 -1.05
C ASP A 150 16.93 10.64 -0.13
N ARG A 151 16.22 11.64 0.38
CA ARG A 151 15.05 11.44 1.24
C ARG A 151 13.73 11.29 0.47
N ILE A 152 13.77 11.28 -0.86
CA ILE A 152 12.59 11.12 -1.72
C ILE A 152 12.77 9.87 -2.58
N VAL A 153 11.89 8.89 -2.37
CA VAL A 153 11.79 7.70 -3.22
C VAL A 153 10.48 7.74 -4.00
N MET A 154 10.57 7.68 -5.31
CA MET A 154 9.41 7.62 -6.21
C MET A 154 9.16 6.17 -6.59
N ARG A 155 8.13 5.54 -6.00
CA ARG A 155 7.75 4.16 -6.32
C ARG A 155 6.67 4.16 -7.39
N VAL A 156 7.05 3.75 -8.59
CA VAL A 156 6.13 3.73 -9.73
C VAL A 156 5.37 2.40 -9.78
N SER A 157 4.05 2.53 -9.85
CA SER A 157 3.16 1.38 -10.02
C SER A 157 3.19 0.89 -11.46
N MET A 158 3.90 -0.20 -11.70
CA MET A 158 4.04 -0.86 -13.00
C MET A 158 3.59 -2.31 -12.84
N ASP A 159 2.30 -2.61 -13.05
CA ASP A 159 1.72 -3.92 -12.73
C ASP A 159 2.37 -5.07 -13.47
N HIS A 160 2.90 -4.84 -14.67
CA HIS A 160 3.65 -5.85 -15.42
C HIS A 160 4.73 -5.23 -16.29
N HIS A 161 5.85 -5.95 -16.48
CA HIS A 161 6.97 -5.52 -17.33
C HIS A 161 6.62 -5.53 -18.84
N SER A 162 5.57 -6.24 -19.26
CA SER A 162 5.09 -6.26 -20.63
C SER A 162 3.88 -5.35 -20.83
N ARG A 163 3.87 -4.62 -21.96
CA ARG A 163 2.78 -3.71 -22.35
C ARG A 163 1.40 -4.36 -22.33
N PRO A 164 1.16 -5.53 -22.95
CA PRO A 164 -0.20 -6.09 -23.03
C PRO A 164 -0.83 -6.35 -21.64
N LEU A 165 -0.06 -6.88 -20.71
CA LEU A 165 -0.55 -7.21 -19.38
C LEU A 165 -0.69 -5.96 -18.51
N HIS A 166 0.25 -5.01 -18.58
CA HIS A 166 0.11 -3.73 -17.90
C HIS A 166 -1.12 -2.94 -18.38
N ASP A 167 -1.30 -2.85 -19.71
CA ASP A 167 -2.44 -2.14 -20.30
C ASP A 167 -3.78 -2.80 -19.99
N ALA A 168 -3.80 -4.15 -19.85
CA ALA A 168 -4.99 -4.88 -19.42
C ALA A 168 -5.44 -4.52 -18.01
N GLU A 169 -4.50 -4.20 -17.11
CA GLU A 169 -4.78 -3.81 -15.72
C GLU A 169 -5.06 -2.30 -15.59
N ARG A 170 -4.33 -1.44 -16.31
CA ARG A 170 -4.33 0.01 -16.09
C ARG A 170 -4.98 0.83 -17.19
N GLY A 171 -5.40 0.17 -18.27
CA GLY A 171 -6.00 0.80 -19.44
C GLY A 171 -5.03 0.93 -20.61
N GLN A 172 -5.59 0.88 -21.82
CA GLN A 172 -4.85 0.90 -23.08
C GLN A 172 -3.94 2.13 -23.18
N GLY A 173 -2.65 1.90 -23.47
CA GLY A 173 -1.62 2.92 -23.64
C GLY A 173 -1.03 3.46 -22.33
N SER A 174 -1.44 2.93 -21.19
CA SER A 174 -0.91 3.33 -19.88
C SER A 174 0.57 2.97 -19.73
N PHE A 175 1.00 1.85 -20.32
CA PHE A 175 2.38 1.40 -20.28
C PHE A 175 3.37 2.43 -20.81
N ASP A 176 3.13 2.97 -22.01
CA ASP A 176 4.04 3.92 -22.61
C ASP A 176 4.11 5.22 -21.81
N ILE A 177 2.95 5.72 -21.36
CA ILE A 177 2.89 6.96 -20.58
C ILE A 177 3.60 6.79 -19.22
N ALA A 178 3.47 5.64 -18.58
CA ALA A 178 4.20 5.34 -17.35
C ALA A 178 5.72 5.24 -17.61
N CYS A 179 6.14 4.62 -18.71
CA CYS A 179 7.54 4.56 -19.11
C CYS A 179 8.14 5.95 -19.36
N GLU A 180 7.40 6.88 -20.01
CA GLU A 180 7.82 8.27 -20.18
C GLU A 180 8.06 8.97 -18.82
N GLY A 181 7.14 8.76 -17.86
CA GLY A 181 7.28 9.29 -16.50
C GLY A 181 8.48 8.71 -15.76
N MET A 182 8.71 7.39 -15.87
CA MET A 182 9.87 6.73 -15.28
C MET A 182 11.19 7.23 -15.87
N THR A 183 11.25 7.39 -17.18
CA THR A 183 12.43 7.96 -17.87
C THR A 183 12.71 9.38 -17.38
N TRP A 184 11.67 10.21 -17.26
CA TRP A 184 11.83 11.55 -16.71
C TRP A 184 12.35 11.54 -15.27
N LEU A 185 11.88 10.65 -14.41
CA LEU A 185 12.38 10.50 -13.02
C LEU A 185 13.87 10.14 -13.03
N ALA A 186 14.29 9.20 -13.86
CA ALA A 186 15.70 8.80 -14.01
C ALA A 186 16.58 9.95 -14.48
N GLU A 187 16.18 10.63 -15.57
CA GLU A 187 16.90 11.79 -16.13
C GLU A 187 16.99 12.96 -15.15
N SER A 188 16.00 13.09 -14.26
CA SER A 188 15.94 14.14 -13.23
C SER A 188 16.67 13.75 -11.93
N GLY A 189 17.30 12.57 -11.87
CA GLY A 189 18.11 12.11 -10.73
C GLY A 189 17.30 11.74 -9.48
N PHE A 190 16.04 11.31 -9.64
CA PHE A 190 15.25 10.80 -8.54
C PHE A 190 15.66 9.37 -8.17
N SER A 191 15.66 9.05 -6.87
CA SER A 191 15.62 7.68 -6.41
C SER A 191 14.27 7.06 -6.79
N ALA A 192 14.31 6.01 -7.61
CA ALA A 192 13.12 5.34 -8.12
C ALA A 192 13.04 3.89 -7.66
N ALA A 193 11.83 3.40 -7.47
CA ALA A 193 11.50 2.00 -7.21
C ALA A 193 10.28 1.60 -8.06
N ILE A 194 10.07 0.31 -8.24
CA ILE A 194 8.91 -0.23 -8.97
C ILE A 194 8.04 -1.04 -8.02
N ALA A 195 6.73 -0.83 -8.08
CA ALA A 195 5.73 -1.72 -7.53
C ALA A 195 5.06 -2.47 -8.68
N GLY A 196 5.42 -3.75 -8.83
CA GLY A 196 4.83 -4.69 -9.76
C GLY A 196 3.81 -5.61 -9.09
N ARG A 197 3.17 -6.48 -9.88
CA ARG A 197 2.34 -7.58 -9.39
C ARG A 197 2.95 -8.91 -9.79
N GLN A 198 2.77 -9.89 -8.93
CA GLN A 198 3.08 -11.28 -9.24
C GLN A 198 1.92 -11.87 -10.02
N ASP A 199 2.08 -12.06 -11.34
CA ASP A 199 1.13 -12.82 -12.15
C ASP A 199 1.22 -14.30 -11.78
N LEU A 200 0.08 -14.95 -11.55
CA LEU A 200 0.02 -16.38 -11.20
C LEU A 200 0.48 -17.29 -12.35
N ALA A 201 0.51 -16.80 -13.59
CA ALA A 201 1.00 -17.52 -14.76
C ALA A 201 2.52 -17.42 -14.95
N GLU A 202 3.21 -16.58 -14.15
CA GLU A 202 4.64 -16.33 -14.27
C GLU A 202 5.37 -16.62 -12.93
N SER A 203 6.57 -17.20 -13.00
CA SER A 203 7.39 -17.34 -11.79
C SER A 203 8.00 -16.00 -11.37
N GLU A 204 8.25 -15.80 -10.06
CA GLU A 204 8.91 -14.59 -9.58
C GLU A 204 10.24 -14.32 -10.28
N ALA A 205 11.03 -15.38 -10.55
CA ALA A 205 12.31 -15.24 -11.25
C ALA A 205 12.12 -14.72 -12.70
N ALA A 206 11.08 -15.19 -13.40
CA ALA A 206 10.75 -14.72 -14.75
C ALA A 206 10.26 -13.27 -14.71
N ALA A 207 9.39 -12.92 -13.74
CA ALA A 207 8.94 -11.56 -13.55
C ALA A 207 10.11 -10.60 -13.29
N ARG A 208 11.01 -10.93 -12.34
CA ARG A 208 12.20 -10.12 -12.03
C ARG A 208 13.12 -9.97 -13.23
N HIS A 209 13.28 -11.02 -14.05
CA HIS A 209 14.04 -10.94 -15.30
C HIS A 209 13.40 -9.98 -16.29
N GLY A 210 12.09 -10.09 -16.54
CA GLY A 210 11.35 -9.18 -17.43
C GLY A 210 11.37 -7.72 -16.97
N TYR A 211 11.23 -7.47 -15.66
CA TYR A 211 11.44 -6.13 -15.11
C TYR A 211 12.87 -5.66 -15.28
N GLY A 212 13.89 -6.53 -15.15
CA GLY A 212 15.30 -6.21 -15.39
C GLY A 212 15.53 -5.70 -16.82
N GLU A 213 14.91 -6.35 -17.82
CA GLU A 213 14.97 -5.88 -19.21
C GLU A 213 14.30 -4.51 -19.41
N LEU A 214 13.14 -4.29 -18.75
CA LEU A 214 12.46 -2.99 -18.77
C LEU A 214 13.32 -1.91 -18.11
N ILE A 215 13.86 -2.16 -16.93
CA ILE A 215 14.74 -1.27 -16.16
C ILE A 215 15.95 -0.85 -17.01
N ALA A 216 16.63 -1.81 -17.62
CA ALA A 216 17.79 -1.57 -18.48
C ALA A 216 17.42 -0.72 -19.71
N ARG A 217 16.28 -1.02 -20.35
CA ARG A 217 15.77 -0.26 -21.51
C ARG A 217 15.45 1.19 -21.18
N LEU A 218 14.94 1.46 -19.97
CA LEU A 218 14.58 2.81 -19.52
C LEU A 218 15.74 3.55 -18.85
N GLY A 219 16.90 2.92 -18.69
CA GLY A 219 18.08 3.51 -18.04
C GLY A 219 17.88 3.80 -16.55
N LEU A 220 17.03 3.02 -15.86
CA LEU A 220 16.74 3.20 -14.44
C LEU A 220 17.85 2.60 -13.57
N ASN A 221 18.19 3.27 -12.49
CA ASN A 221 19.09 2.73 -11.46
C ASN A 221 18.31 1.94 -10.40
N ILE A 222 17.78 0.80 -10.79
CA ILE A 222 16.99 -0.12 -9.96
C ILE A 222 17.61 -1.51 -10.04
N ASP A 223 17.85 -2.15 -8.90
CA ASP A 223 18.24 -3.55 -8.85
C ASP A 223 16.98 -4.44 -8.86
N PRO A 224 16.73 -5.21 -9.93
CA PRO A 224 15.56 -6.08 -10.00
C PRO A 224 15.60 -7.24 -8.99
N ALA A 225 16.76 -7.55 -8.40
CA ALA A 225 16.90 -8.57 -7.37
C ALA A 225 16.58 -8.05 -5.96
N ASP A 226 16.70 -6.74 -5.72
CA ASP A 226 16.41 -6.13 -4.42
C ASP A 226 14.90 -5.92 -4.24
N PRO A 227 14.25 -6.60 -3.26
CA PRO A 227 12.82 -6.44 -3.00
C PRO A 227 12.43 -5.04 -2.52
N LYS A 228 13.37 -4.18 -2.13
CA LYS A 228 13.11 -2.80 -1.75
C LYS A 228 12.92 -1.89 -2.97
N THR A 229 13.64 -2.17 -4.05
CA THR A 229 13.61 -1.37 -5.28
C THR A 229 12.68 -1.95 -6.35
N LEU A 230 12.46 -3.28 -6.36
CA LEU A 230 11.42 -3.96 -7.12
C LEU A 230 10.56 -4.81 -6.20
N VAL A 231 9.44 -4.23 -5.74
CA VAL A 231 8.42 -4.94 -4.97
C VAL A 231 7.46 -5.65 -5.92
N LEU A 232 7.23 -6.95 -5.72
CA LEU A 232 6.20 -7.71 -6.43
C LEU A 232 5.08 -8.05 -5.45
N PHE A 233 3.94 -7.38 -5.58
CA PHE A 233 2.80 -7.63 -4.73
C PHE A 233 2.06 -8.90 -5.17
N PRO A 234 1.57 -9.71 -4.22
CA PRO A 234 0.73 -10.85 -4.55
C PRO A 234 -0.56 -10.38 -5.22
N GLU A 235 -1.08 -11.21 -6.11
CA GLU A 235 -2.40 -10.97 -6.67
C GLU A 235 -3.46 -11.19 -5.57
N MET A 236 -4.37 -10.23 -5.45
CA MET A 236 -5.51 -10.32 -4.53
C MET A 236 -6.79 -10.13 -5.34
N LEU A 237 -7.63 -11.14 -5.36
CA LEU A 237 -8.90 -11.09 -6.07
C LEU A 237 -10.04 -10.79 -5.10
N GLU A 238 -10.96 -9.93 -5.52
CA GLU A 238 -12.20 -9.69 -4.77
C GLU A 238 -13.04 -10.98 -4.76
N GLY A 239 -13.46 -11.41 -3.56
CA GLY A 239 -14.20 -12.66 -3.38
C GLY A 239 -13.33 -13.88 -3.01
N ASP A 240 -12.01 -13.74 -2.96
CA ASP A 240 -11.15 -14.79 -2.42
C ASP A 240 -11.53 -15.11 -0.97
N SER A 241 -11.52 -16.39 -0.63
CA SER A 241 -11.79 -16.88 0.72
C SER A 241 -10.58 -17.62 1.30
N PRO A 242 -9.50 -16.90 1.63
CA PRO A 242 -8.30 -17.50 2.22
C PRO A 242 -8.61 -18.13 3.58
N PRO A 243 -7.69 -18.94 4.15
CA PRO A 243 -7.80 -19.38 5.53
C PRO A 243 -7.80 -18.18 6.48
N GLU A 244 -8.56 -18.29 7.57
CA GLU A 244 -8.48 -17.31 8.66
C GLU A 244 -7.20 -17.53 9.46
N ILE A 245 -6.60 -16.43 9.91
CA ILE A 245 -5.36 -16.47 10.69
C ILE A 245 -5.70 -16.63 12.18
N THR A 246 -5.13 -17.66 12.77
CA THR A 246 -5.24 -17.94 14.23
C THR A 246 -3.91 -17.64 14.92
N THR A 247 -3.92 -17.55 16.23
CA THR A 247 -2.70 -17.41 17.05
C THR A 247 -1.71 -18.56 16.83
N ALA A 248 -2.19 -19.76 16.46
CA ALA A 248 -1.33 -20.91 16.14
C ALA A 248 -0.58 -20.73 14.78
N CYS A 249 -1.09 -19.90 13.87
CA CYS A 249 -0.48 -19.71 12.56
C CYS A 249 0.94 -19.13 12.66
N TRP A 250 1.23 -18.33 13.67
CA TRP A 250 2.56 -17.73 13.85
C TRP A 250 3.66 -18.81 13.93
N GLY A 251 3.46 -19.83 14.77
CA GLY A 251 4.41 -20.94 14.87
C GLY A 251 4.35 -21.94 13.71
N ILE A 252 3.18 -22.12 13.07
CA ILE A 252 3.02 -23.05 11.94
C ILE A 252 3.71 -22.52 10.68
N LEU A 253 3.62 -21.21 10.45
CA LEU A 253 4.13 -20.55 9.25
C LEU A 253 5.53 -19.99 9.45
N ASP A 254 6.06 -20.03 10.68
CA ASP A 254 7.34 -19.40 11.06
C ASP A 254 7.35 -17.89 10.70
N VAL A 255 6.27 -17.18 11.03
CA VAL A 255 6.08 -15.75 10.77
C VAL A 255 5.97 -15.00 12.09
N ASP A 256 6.76 -13.95 12.27
CA ASP A 256 6.64 -13.05 13.42
C ASP A 256 5.48 -12.04 13.17
N PRO A 257 4.48 -11.94 14.06
CA PRO A 257 3.46 -10.90 13.95
C PRO A 257 4.04 -9.47 13.94
N ALA A 258 5.23 -9.27 14.48
CA ALA A 258 5.92 -7.96 14.44
C ALA A 258 6.34 -7.53 13.02
N ASP A 259 6.42 -8.47 12.06
CA ASP A 259 6.72 -8.18 10.66
C ASP A 259 5.48 -7.74 9.86
N MET A 260 4.28 -7.86 10.44
CA MET A 260 3.06 -7.39 9.78
C MET A 260 3.04 -5.86 9.68
N MET A 261 2.54 -5.32 8.56
CA MET A 261 2.45 -3.87 8.36
C MET A 261 1.80 -3.14 9.54
N CYS A 262 0.70 -3.67 10.06
CA CYS A 262 -0.04 -3.05 11.15
C CYS A 262 0.71 -3.05 12.50
N ALA A 263 1.84 -3.75 12.63
CA ALA A 263 2.72 -3.66 13.80
C ALA A 263 3.47 -2.31 13.87
N SER A 264 3.70 -1.65 12.73
CA SER A 264 4.56 -0.46 12.70
C SER A 264 4.12 0.61 11.69
N GLN A 265 2.96 0.42 11.07
CA GLN A 265 2.44 1.35 10.06
C GLN A 265 1.00 1.74 10.39
N ARG A 266 0.63 2.97 10.04
CA ARG A 266 -0.75 3.49 10.07
C ARG A 266 -1.01 4.28 8.81
N MET A 267 -2.29 4.48 8.47
CA MET A 267 -2.64 5.32 7.32
C MET A 267 -3.64 6.39 7.72
N LEU A 268 -3.35 7.62 7.31
CA LEU A 268 -4.25 8.76 7.44
C LEU A 268 -5.19 8.81 6.23
N VAL A 269 -6.48 8.93 6.49
CA VAL A 269 -7.53 9.08 5.48
C VAL A 269 -8.46 10.24 5.84
N ARG A 270 -9.07 10.87 4.84
CA ARG A 270 -10.16 11.84 5.06
C ARG A 270 -11.38 11.39 4.28
N ARG A 271 -12.43 11.01 5.00
CA ARG A 271 -13.68 10.56 4.38
C ARG A 271 -14.47 11.75 3.86
N LYS A 272 -15.20 11.55 2.78
CA LYS A 272 -16.13 12.57 2.26
C LYS A 272 -17.14 12.96 3.33
N GLY A 273 -17.26 14.27 3.57
CA GLY A 273 -18.15 14.82 4.60
C GLY A 273 -17.61 14.79 6.03
N ALA A 274 -16.46 14.16 6.28
CA ALA A 274 -15.82 14.23 7.59
C ALA A 274 -15.17 15.60 7.83
N GLY A 275 -15.26 16.07 9.08
CA GLY A 275 -14.68 17.36 9.48
C GLY A 275 -13.15 17.32 9.63
N ARG A 276 -12.55 16.13 9.77
CA ARG A 276 -11.11 15.90 9.98
C ARG A 276 -10.68 14.55 9.40
N ALA A 277 -9.38 14.38 9.28
CA ALA A 277 -8.78 13.11 8.91
C ALA A 277 -8.79 12.12 10.10
N THR A 278 -8.77 10.82 9.80
CA THR A 278 -8.74 9.72 10.77
C THR A 278 -7.64 8.73 10.41
N VAL A 279 -7.23 7.92 11.39
CA VAL A 279 -6.17 6.92 11.25
C VAL A 279 -6.78 5.54 11.04
N THR A 280 -6.32 4.83 10.03
CA THR A 280 -6.67 3.42 9.76
C THR A 280 -5.48 2.50 10.00
N ALA A 281 -5.77 1.22 10.25
CA ALA A 281 -4.78 0.22 10.61
C ALA A 281 -3.73 -0.04 9.52
N CYS A 282 -4.12 0.03 8.25
CA CYS A 282 -3.20 -0.22 7.13
C CYS A 282 -3.70 0.39 5.81
N THR A 283 -2.86 0.33 4.78
CA THR A 283 -3.11 0.90 3.45
C THR A 283 -4.19 0.17 2.65
N LEU A 284 -4.48 -1.09 2.96
CA LEU A 284 -5.40 -1.91 2.19
C LEU A 284 -6.86 -1.75 2.62
N LEU A 285 -7.11 -1.35 3.88
CA LEU A 285 -8.42 -1.42 4.52
C LEU A 285 -9.03 -0.04 4.73
N ALA A 286 -8.83 0.87 3.78
CA ALA A 286 -9.27 2.26 3.85
C ALA A 286 -10.80 2.43 4.04
N TYR A 287 -11.59 1.45 3.64
CA TYR A 287 -13.06 1.51 3.70
C TYR A 287 -13.70 0.66 4.81
N ALA A 288 -12.91 -0.14 5.51
CA ALA A 288 -13.40 -1.04 6.55
C ALA A 288 -13.49 -0.29 7.90
N PRO A 289 -14.71 0.03 8.40
CA PRO A 289 -14.88 0.84 9.62
C PRO A 289 -14.24 0.22 10.86
N GLU A 290 -14.19 -1.11 10.93
CA GLU A 290 -13.59 -1.86 12.03
C GLU A 290 -12.06 -1.69 12.12
N PHE A 291 -11.43 -1.14 11.08
CA PHE A 291 -10.01 -0.83 11.03
C PHE A 291 -9.72 0.67 11.18
N GLU A 292 -10.73 1.49 11.43
CA GLU A 292 -10.57 2.90 11.78
C GLU A 292 -10.24 3.02 13.28
N LEU A 293 -9.06 3.52 13.60
CA LEU A 293 -8.46 3.45 14.94
C LEU A 293 -8.52 4.77 15.71
N GLY A 294 -9.20 5.77 15.16
CA GLY A 294 -9.36 7.08 15.81
C GLY A 294 -8.77 8.23 15.02
N ASP A 295 -8.65 9.38 15.67
CA ASP A 295 -8.28 10.66 15.05
C ASP A 295 -6.96 11.24 15.57
N THR A 296 -6.19 10.43 16.30
CA THR A 296 -4.81 10.72 16.74
C THR A 296 -3.94 9.47 16.56
N LEU A 297 -2.63 9.63 16.42
CA LEU A 297 -1.71 8.49 16.39
C LEU A 297 -1.68 7.78 17.75
N ALA A 298 -1.78 8.52 18.85
CA ALA A 298 -1.81 7.94 20.19
C ALA A 298 -2.98 6.94 20.33
N ALA A 299 -4.22 7.35 20.02
CA ALA A 299 -5.39 6.47 20.07
C ALA A 299 -5.25 5.27 19.11
N ALA A 300 -4.67 5.48 17.93
CA ALA A 300 -4.52 4.45 16.92
C ALA A 300 -3.48 3.36 17.27
N THR A 301 -2.82 3.46 18.41
CA THR A 301 -1.76 2.52 18.83
C THR A 301 -2.06 1.82 20.16
N GLU A 302 -3.22 2.09 20.78
CA GLU A 302 -3.61 1.54 22.07
C GLU A 302 -3.95 0.04 22.01
N ASP A 303 -4.69 -0.36 20.99
CA ASP A 303 -5.19 -1.73 20.86
C ASP A 303 -4.50 -2.51 19.74
N PRO A 304 -4.37 -3.86 19.90
CA PRO A 304 -3.90 -4.74 18.84
C PRO A 304 -4.84 -4.72 17.62
N VAL A 305 -4.28 -4.80 16.42
CA VAL A 305 -5.07 -4.95 15.19
C VAL A 305 -5.47 -6.41 15.00
N GLN A 306 -6.78 -6.66 14.93
CA GLN A 306 -7.32 -8.00 14.69
C GLN A 306 -7.24 -8.36 13.20
N LEU A 307 -6.85 -9.61 12.88
CA LEU A 307 -6.71 -10.05 11.49
C LEU A 307 -8.03 -10.62 10.93
N ASN A 308 -9.09 -9.82 11.01
CA ASN A 308 -10.45 -10.21 10.61
C ASN A 308 -10.84 -9.75 9.19
N HIS A 309 -9.85 -9.64 8.28
CA HIS A 309 -10.10 -9.35 6.87
C HIS A 309 -9.33 -10.34 5.96
N PRO A 310 -9.91 -10.80 4.83
CA PRO A 310 -9.24 -11.71 3.90
C PRO A 310 -7.85 -11.22 3.48
N TRP A 311 -7.70 -9.94 3.25
CA TRP A 311 -6.42 -9.36 2.82
C TRP A 311 -5.33 -9.39 3.90
N CYS A 312 -5.68 -9.44 5.18
CA CYS A 312 -4.70 -9.69 6.24
C CYS A 312 -4.00 -11.05 6.02
N ALA A 313 -4.79 -12.07 5.65
CA ALA A 313 -4.27 -13.39 5.34
C ALA A 313 -3.49 -13.39 4.01
N THR A 314 -4.11 -12.94 2.91
CA THR A 314 -3.54 -13.08 1.56
C THR A 314 -2.30 -12.22 1.35
N PHE A 315 -2.35 -10.96 1.76
CA PHE A 315 -1.26 -10.01 1.49
C PHE A 315 -0.12 -10.13 2.50
N CYS A 316 -0.44 -10.01 3.81
CA CYS A 316 0.60 -9.92 4.82
C CYS A 316 1.09 -11.30 5.27
N VAL A 317 0.20 -12.17 5.79
CA VAL A 317 0.64 -13.40 6.47
C VAL A 317 1.09 -14.47 5.49
N LEU A 318 0.33 -14.72 4.43
CA LEU A 318 0.64 -15.76 3.43
C LEU A 318 1.47 -15.22 2.27
N GLY A 319 1.24 -13.97 1.89
CA GLY A 319 1.96 -13.32 0.79
C GLY A 319 3.28 -12.69 1.20
N GLY A 320 3.54 -12.50 2.51
CA GLY A 320 4.78 -11.90 3.01
C GLY A 320 5.04 -10.48 2.50
N ALA A 321 4.00 -9.77 2.06
CA ALA A 321 4.15 -8.49 1.39
C ALA A 321 4.03 -7.30 2.38
N SER A 322 4.72 -6.22 2.05
CA SER A 322 4.64 -4.92 2.76
C SER A 322 4.55 -3.78 1.76
N CYS A 323 3.80 -2.74 2.09
CA CYS A 323 3.74 -1.52 1.28
C CYS A 323 4.96 -0.60 1.49
N SER A 324 5.65 -0.67 2.61
CA SER A 324 6.96 -0.06 2.85
C SER A 324 8.05 -1.11 2.80
N ALA A 325 9.27 -0.71 2.52
CA ALA A 325 10.42 -1.62 2.43
C ALA A 325 11.12 -1.78 3.78
#